data_a3a719c38829bafbe4fcbd85006ab402
#
_entry.id   a3a719c38829bafbe4fcbd85006ab402
#
_cell.length_a   1.000
_cell.length_b   1.000
_cell.length_c   1.000
_cell.angle_alpha   90.00
_cell.angle_beta   90.00
_cell.angle_gamma   90.00
#
_symmetry.space_group_name_H-M   'P 1'
#
loop_
_entity.id
_entity.type
_entity.pdbx_description
1 polymer ?
#
loop_
_entity_poly.entity_id
_entity_poly.type
_entity_poly.pdbx_seq_one_letter_code
_entity_poly.pdbx_strand_id
1 'polypeptide(L)'
;MHPLSSSASASASAAPATHRLRLCWRRLGRRGAAGAAAFAFALLVAAFFLTPSRDASAPSSTSYPSYGHRLPTLVDLTLVAGAREKGAVCLDGTPPGYHWLPGFGDGSDKWLLHLEGGSWCRNLTWCAQRKQTNLGSSDHMERRAEFVGILSDDELQNPDFYNWNKVKVRYCDGASFSGNVEEEFQDGTLFFFRGQRIWDAVMSELLSKGLSHAKEAFLTGCSAGGLSTYIHCDDFRALVPKASTVKCLADGGFFLDVEDISGRRYMRGFYNDVARLQDLRKKFPHCSSDMEPGQCIFPREVAKGIRTPMFILNPAYDVWQVEHVLSPDGSDPENLWQNCRLDITKCDSKQLKTLQGFRKELLDAISEFKKKKEWGMFINSCYIHCQSMNSLTWHSPSAPRINNKTIAESVGEWFFDRREVKKIDCEYPCNPTCHNAVLDQPYKEE
;
A
#
# COMPACT_ATOMS: atom_id res chain seq x y z
N MET A 1 38.35 -62.15 12.81
CA MET A 1 37.98 -63.56 12.66
C MET A 1 36.79 -63.65 11.74
N HIS A 2 37.04 -64.11 10.53
CA HIS A 2 36.11 -64.67 9.53
C HIS A 2 35.61 -66.08 10.02
N PRO A 3 34.72 -66.82 9.30
CA PRO A 3 33.77 -66.52 8.22
C PRO A 3 32.44 -67.31 8.30
N LEU A 4 31.56 -67.24 7.31
CA LEU A 4 31.01 -68.29 6.42
C LEU A 4 29.58 -67.88 5.96
N SER A 5 29.33 -67.58 4.77
CA SER A 5 28.88 -68.22 3.54
C SER A 5 27.76 -69.28 3.69
N SER A 6 26.65 -69.11 2.96
CA SER A 6 25.98 -70.20 2.24
C SER A 6 25.06 -69.62 1.14
N SER A 7 25.27 -70.18 -0.02
CA SER A 7 24.58 -70.07 -1.29
C SER A 7 23.27 -70.88 -1.28
N ALA A 8 22.26 -70.42 -2.05
CA ALA A 8 21.22 -71.29 -2.58
C ALA A 8 20.65 -70.78 -3.88
N SER A 9 20.74 -71.68 -4.81
CA SER A 9 20.48 -71.76 -6.21
C SER A 9 19.14 -71.34 -6.73
N ALA A 10 19.19 -70.83 -7.99
CA ALA A 10 18.07 -70.54 -8.87
C ALA A 10 17.38 -71.82 -9.35
N SER A 11 16.06 -71.79 -9.45
CA SER A 11 15.30 -72.66 -10.30
C SER A 11 14.36 -71.87 -11.20
N ALA A 12 14.59 -71.89 -12.50
CA ALA A 12 13.77 -71.34 -13.56
C ALA A 12 12.58 -72.27 -13.83
N SER A 13 11.37 -71.74 -13.73
CA SER A 13 10.15 -72.40 -14.16
C SER A 13 9.58 -71.68 -15.40
N ALA A 14 9.48 -72.41 -16.51
CA ALA A 14 8.94 -71.91 -17.77
C ALA A 14 7.40 -71.84 -17.71
N ALA A 15 6.86 -70.70 -18.04
CA ALA A 15 5.43 -70.47 -18.13
C ALA A 15 4.86 -70.90 -19.48
N PRO A 16 3.62 -71.43 -19.52
CA PRO A 16 3.06 -72.05 -20.74
C PRO A 16 2.61 -71.01 -21.79
N ALA A 17 2.68 -71.38 -23.06
CA ALA A 17 2.44 -70.54 -24.24
C ALA A 17 1.07 -69.87 -24.35
N THR A 18 0.12 -70.29 -23.56
CA THR A 18 -1.26 -69.70 -23.54
C THR A 18 -1.36 -68.33 -23.00
N HIS A 19 -0.36 -67.84 -22.26
CA HIS A 19 -0.39 -66.47 -21.65
C HIS A 19 -0.01 -65.38 -22.66
N ARG A 20 0.73 -65.70 -23.74
CA ARG A 20 1.16 -64.72 -24.78
C ARG A 20 0.02 -64.34 -25.72
N LEU A 21 -0.92 -65.21 -26.03
CA LEU A 21 -2.08 -64.91 -26.85
C LEU A 21 -3.11 -63.97 -26.18
N ARG A 22 -3.32 -64.11 -24.86
CA ARG A 22 -4.25 -63.25 -24.14
C ARG A 22 -3.75 -61.78 -23.97
N LEU A 23 -2.44 -61.58 -23.93
CA LEU A 23 -1.86 -60.21 -23.88
C LEU A 23 -1.94 -59.48 -25.23
N CYS A 24 -1.90 -60.20 -26.36
CA CYS A 24 -2.03 -59.60 -27.68
C CYS A 24 -3.45 -59.08 -27.93
N TRP A 25 -4.49 -59.83 -27.55
CA TRP A 25 -5.89 -59.41 -27.66
C TRP A 25 -6.25 -58.23 -26.79
N ARG A 26 -5.67 -58.14 -25.58
CA ARG A 26 -5.86 -56.96 -24.71
C ARG A 26 -5.21 -55.69 -25.27
N ARG A 27 -4.11 -55.79 -26.02
CA ARG A 27 -3.45 -54.63 -26.65
C ARG A 27 -4.22 -54.10 -27.88
N LEU A 28 -4.85 -54.96 -28.66
CA LEU A 28 -5.68 -54.57 -29.81
C LEU A 28 -6.99 -53.90 -29.34
N GLY A 29 -7.64 -54.42 -28.29
CA GLY A 29 -8.87 -53.84 -27.75
C GLY A 29 -8.67 -52.46 -27.15
N ARG A 30 -7.54 -52.21 -26.49
CA ARG A 30 -7.22 -50.89 -25.92
C ARG A 30 -6.90 -49.82 -26.97
N ARG A 31 -6.29 -50.21 -28.10
CA ARG A 31 -6.04 -49.28 -29.22
C ARG A 31 -7.29 -48.92 -29.99
N GLY A 32 -8.20 -49.84 -30.15
CA GLY A 32 -9.51 -49.59 -30.76
C GLY A 32 -10.41 -48.69 -29.89
N ALA A 33 -10.44 -48.92 -28.58
CA ALA A 33 -11.21 -48.09 -27.64
C ALA A 33 -10.64 -46.65 -27.52
N ALA A 34 -9.32 -46.48 -27.55
CA ALA A 34 -8.69 -45.16 -27.51
C ALA A 34 -8.94 -44.37 -28.81
N GLY A 35 -8.93 -45.05 -29.97
CA GLY A 35 -9.27 -44.41 -31.25
C GLY A 35 -10.74 -44.00 -31.34
N ALA A 36 -11.65 -44.84 -30.86
CA ALA A 36 -13.09 -44.49 -30.82
C ALA A 36 -13.38 -43.35 -29.85
N ALA A 37 -12.74 -43.29 -28.67
CA ALA A 37 -12.87 -42.22 -27.73
C ALA A 37 -12.33 -40.89 -28.27
N ALA A 38 -11.16 -40.89 -28.94
CA ALA A 38 -10.58 -39.70 -29.55
C ALA A 38 -11.45 -39.18 -30.72
N PHE A 39 -12.06 -40.07 -31.51
CA PHE A 39 -12.95 -39.69 -32.60
C PHE A 39 -14.28 -39.13 -32.07
N ALA A 40 -14.83 -39.72 -31.02
CA ALA A 40 -16.05 -39.20 -30.35
C ALA A 40 -15.80 -37.82 -29.70
N PHE A 41 -14.63 -37.61 -29.09
CA PHE A 41 -14.27 -36.33 -28.53
C PHE A 41 -14.07 -35.25 -29.62
N ALA A 42 -13.44 -35.60 -30.74
CA ALA A 42 -13.31 -34.68 -31.88
C ALA A 42 -14.67 -34.31 -32.50
N LEU A 43 -15.61 -35.25 -32.59
CA LEU A 43 -16.96 -34.95 -33.05
C LEU A 43 -17.76 -34.09 -32.08
N LEU A 44 -17.59 -34.26 -30.76
CA LEU A 44 -18.20 -33.40 -29.75
C LEU A 44 -17.68 -31.97 -29.79
N VAL A 45 -16.35 -31.83 -30.00
CA VAL A 45 -15.74 -30.49 -30.15
C VAL A 45 -16.21 -29.85 -31.46
N ALA A 46 -16.28 -30.57 -32.57
CA ALA A 46 -16.78 -30.04 -33.84
C ALA A 46 -18.27 -29.65 -33.73
N ALA A 47 -19.10 -30.45 -33.03
CA ALA A 47 -20.49 -30.11 -32.78
C ALA A 47 -20.65 -28.84 -31.92
N PHE A 48 -19.72 -28.58 -31.01
CA PHE A 48 -19.76 -27.37 -30.17
C PHE A 48 -19.45 -26.09 -30.98
N PHE A 49 -18.65 -26.20 -32.03
CA PHE A 49 -18.31 -25.08 -32.91
C PHE A 49 -19.24 -24.91 -34.11
N LEU A 50 -20.07 -25.91 -34.41
CA LEU A 50 -20.99 -25.90 -35.60
C LEU A 50 -22.48 -25.72 -35.24
N THR A 51 -22.83 -25.62 -33.98
CA THR A 51 -24.20 -25.25 -33.59
C THR A 51 -24.38 -23.74 -33.72
N PRO A 52 -25.27 -23.25 -34.59
CA PRO A 52 -25.60 -21.83 -34.59
C PRO A 52 -26.26 -21.50 -33.24
N SER A 53 -25.71 -20.49 -32.54
CA SER A 53 -26.29 -19.95 -31.33
C SER A 53 -27.76 -19.58 -31.59
N ARG A 54 -28.69 -20.30 -31.04
CA ARG A 54 -30.05 -19.82 -30.92
C ARG A 54 -30.02 -18.66 -29.94
N ASP A 55 -30.32 -17.47 -30.42
CA ASP A 55 -30.57 -16.31 -29.61
C ASP A 55 -31.62 -16.66 -28.56
N ALA A 56 -31.15 -16.96 -27.35
CA ALA A 56 -32.00 -16.88 -26.17
C ALA A 56 -32.19 -15.39 -25.92
N SER A 57 -33.43 -14.93 -26.17
CA SER A 57 -33.87 -13.60 -25.79
C SER A 57 -33.46 -13.37 -24.31
N ALA A 58 -32.45 -12.56 -24.10
CA ALA A 58 -32.04 -12.11 -22.80
C ALA A 58 -33.22 -11.39 -22.13
N PRO A 59 -33.50 -11.63 -20.84
CA PRO A 59 -34.42 -10.78 -20.12
C PRO A 59 -33.87 -9.34 -20.18
N SER A 60 -34.74 -8.40 -20.46
CA SER A 60 -34.47 -6.97 -20.58
C SER A 60 -33.51 -6.54 -19.45
N SER A 61 -32.30 -6.23 -19.84
CA SER A 61 -31.36 -5.56 -18.95
C SER A 61 -31.99 -4.25 -18.52
N THR A 62 -32.40 -4.16 -17.26
CA THR A 62 -32.50 -2.87 -16.61
C THR A 62 -31.19 -2.17 -16.84
N SER A 63 -31.19 -1.19 -17.73
CA SER A 63 -30.06 -0.33 -17.99
C SER A 63 -29.77 0.43 -16.69
N TYR A 64 -28.82 -0.09 -15.91
CA TYR A 64 -28.11 0.78 -14.98
C TYR A 64 -27.48 1.87 -15.85
N PRO A 65 -27.66 3.16 -15.50
CA PRO A 65 -26.96 4.20 -16.22
C PRO A 65 -25.48 3.87 -16.15
N SER A 66 -24.87 3.58 -17.28
CA SER A 66 -23.42 3.50 -17.44
C SER A 66 -22.93 4.88 -17.08
N TYR A 67 -22.53 5.07 -15.81
CA TYR A 67 -21.67 6.18 -15.45
C TYR A 67 -20.39 5.93 -16.25
N GLY A 68 -20.23 6.69 -17.34
CA GLY A 68 -19.04 6.62 -18.17
C GLY A 68 -17.82 7.06 -17.35
N HIS A 69 -17.25 6.12 -16.60
CA HIS A 69 -15.98 6.36 -15.93
C HIS A 69 -14.96 6.62 -17.03
N ARG A 70 -14.49 7.85 -17.08
CA ARG A 70 -13.31 8.20 -17.88
C ARG A 70 -12.16 7.29 -17.43
N LEU A 71 -11.41 6.74 -18.39
CA LEU A 71 -10.21 5.98 -18.06
C LEU A 71 -9.23 6.87 -17.28
N PRO A 72 -8.51 6.32 -16.28
CA PRO A 72 -7.51 7.08 -15.53
C PRO A 72 -6.50 7.75 -16.45
N THR A 73 -6.13 8.98 -16.13
CA THR A 73 -5.06 9.67 -16.85
C THR A 73 -3.73 9.03 -16.49
N LEU A 74 -2.97 8.63 -17.54
CA LEU A 74 -1.63 8.10 -17.40
C LEU A 74 -0.62 9.24 -17.46
N VAL A 75 0.20 9.39 -16.41
CA VAL A 75 1.16 10.48 -16.26
C VAL A 75 2.59 9.93 -16.33
N ASP A 76 3.42 10.53 -17.19
CA ASP A 76 4.80 10.07 -17.41
C ASP A 76 5.69 10.34 -16.19
N LEU A 77 6.68 9.45 -15.98
CA LEU A 77 7.73 9.60 -14.97
C LEU A 77 8.72 10.70 -15.40
N THR A 78 8.99 11.61 -14.48
CA THR A 78 10.06 12.61 -14.59
C THR A 78 11.12 12.32 -13.53
N LEU A 79 12.37 12.14 -13.94
CA LEU A 79 13.50 12.05 -13.03
C LEU A 79 13.98 13.45 -12.65
N VAL A 80 14.34 13.64 -11.37
CA VAL A 80 14.77 14.95 -10.85
C VAL A 80 16.11 15.35 -11.46
N ALA A 81 16.14 16.50 -12.13
CA ALA A 81 17.32 17.01 -12.80
C ALA A 81 18.42 17.41 -11.78
N GLY A 82 19.67 17.04 -12.05
CA GLY A 82 20.81 17.38 -11.21
C GLY A 82 20.74 16.77 -9.79
N ALA A 83 19.93 15.72 -9.58
CA ALA A 83 19.76 15.11 -8.27
C ALA A 83 21.02 14.36 -7.82
N ARG A 84 21.73 13.69 -8.74
CA ARG A 84 22.96 12.96 -8.42
C ARG A 84 24.06 13.88 -7.92
N GLU A 85 24.23 15.03 -8.51
CA GLU A 85 25.22 16.04 -8.12
C GLU A 85 24.95 16.61 -6.72
N LYS A 86 23.68 16.58 -6.28
CA LYS A 86 23.26 16.97 -4.94
C LYS A 86 23.30 15.80 -3.95
N GLY A 87 23.69 14.60 -4.40
CA GLY A 87 23.63 13.35 -3.62
C GLY A 87 22.20 12.94 -3.27
N ALA A 88 21.20 13.44 -3.98
CA ALA A 88 19.78 13.07 -3.83
C ALA A 88 19.48 11.88 -4.72
N VAL A 89 19.68 10.68 -4.19
CA VAL A 89 19.60 9.44 -4.95
C VAL A 89 18.81 8.38 -4.20
N CYS A 90 18.19 7.45 -4.94
CA CYS A 90 17.55 6.24 -4.43
C CYS A 90 18.56 5.32 -3.73
N LEU A 91 18.13 4.25 -3.08
CA LEU A 91 18.98 3.29 -2.37
C LEU A 91 20.14 2.74 -3.23
N ASP A 92 19.96 2.65 -4.54
CA ASP A 92 20.92 2.11 -5.51
C ASP A 92 21.81 3.18 -6.17
N GLY A 93 21.56 4.47 -5.91
CA GLY A 93 22.28 5.59 -6.55
C GLY A 93 21.61 6.14 -7.80
N THR A 94 20.46 5.63 -8.23
CA THR A 94 19.66 6.22 -9.32
C THR A 94 19.00 7.53 -8.88
N PRO A 95 18.72 8.49 -9.80
CA PRO A 95 18.05 9.74 -9.44
C PRO A 95 16.60 9.47 -9.04
N PRO A 96 16.02 10.18 -8.06
CA PRO A 96 14.62 10.03 -7.70
C PRO A 96 13.69 10.58 -8.80
N GLY A 97 12.42 10.20 -8.74
CA GLY A 97 11.43 10.60 -9.73
C GLY A 97 10.09 11.00 -9.14
N TYR A 98 9.27 11.61 -9.99
CA TYR A 98 7.89 11.95 -9.71
C TYR A 98 7.06 11.91 -10.99
N HIS A 99 5.73 11.86 -10.87
CA HIS A 99 4.78 12.08 -11.95
C HIS A 99 4.06 13.39 -11.70
N TRP A 100 3.93 14.24 -12.72
CA TRP A 100 3.27 15.54 -12.61
C TRP A 100 2.23 15.74 -13.70
N LEU A 101 1.00 15.96 -13.28
CA LEU A 101 -0.12 16.36 -14.12
C LEU A 101 -0.38 17.85 -13.88
N PRO A 102 -0.14 18.72 -14.88
CA PRO A 102 -0.37 20.15 -14.75
C PRO A 102 -1.83 20.49 -14.45
N GLY A 103 -2.04 21.46 -13.58
CA GLY A 103 -3.36 22.03 -13.31
C GLY A 103 -3.90 22.87 -14.45
N PHE A 104 -5.21 23.06 -14.47
CA PHE A 104 -5.88 23.85 -15.50
C PHE A 104 -6.99 24.73 -14.92
N GLY A 105 -7.41 25.76 -15.71
CA GLY A 105 -8.42 26.70 -15.25
C GLY A 105 -8.00 27.42 -13.97
N ASP A 106 -8.90 27.51 -13.02
CA ASP A 106 -8.68 28.11 -11.69
C ASP A 106 -7.83 27.21 -10.75
N GLY A 107 -7.49 25.99 -11.17
CA GLY A 107 -6.58 25.09 -10.47
C GLY A 107 -5.11 25.25 -10.87
N SER A 108 -4.79 26.07 -11.87
CA SER A 108 -3.43 26.20 -12.41
C SER A 108 -2.38 26.74 -11.43
N ASP A 109 -2.78 27.46 -10.39
CA ASP A 109 -1.94 27.96 -9.30
C ASP A 109 -2.18 27.21 -7.96
N LYS A 110 -2.83 26.05 -8.00
CA LYS A 110 -3.09 25.19 -6.86
C LYS A 110 -2.33 23.87 -7.00
N TRP A 111 -1.78 23.36 -5.92
CA TRP A 111 -0.86 22.22 -5.95
C TRP A 111 -1.24 21.15 -4.93
N LEU A 112 -1.35 19.92 -5.39
CA LEU A 112 -1.51 18.72 -4.58
C LEU A 112 -0.31 17.80 -4.81
N LEU A 113 0.47 17.57 -3.75
CA LEU A 113 1.60 16.65 -3.75
C LEU A 113 1.21 15.40 -2.96
N HIS A 114 1.44 14.23 -3.54
CA HIS A 114 1.18 12.96 -2.88
C HIS A 114 2.48 12.16 -2.74
N LEU A 115 2.85 11.84 -1.50
CA LEU A 115 4.01 11.03 -1.17
C LEU A 115 3.63 9.55 -1.21
N GLU A 116 4.32 8.79 -2.07
CA GLU A 116 4.09 7.35 -2.23
C GLU A 116 4.45 6.60 -0.95
N GLY A 117 3.70 5.53 -0.64
CA GLY A 117 3.99 4.59 0.43
C GLY A 117 4.87 3.43 -0.01
N GLY A 118 5.01 2.42 0.84
CA GLY A 118 5.78 1.21 0.55
C GLY A 118 6.68 0.77 1.69
N SER A 119 6.21 0.76 2.95
CA SER A 119 6.95 0.27 4.11
C SER A 119 8.36 0.90 4.26
N TRP A 120 9.30 0.24 4.94
CA TRP A 120 10.67 0.72 5.23
C TRP A 120 11.65 -0.46 5.16
N CYS A 121 12.94 -0.19 5.03
CA CYS A 121 13.94 -1.24 5.20
C CYS A 121 14.73 -1.04 6.50
N ARG A 122 14.75 -2.09 7.34
CA ARG A 122 15.29 -2.06 8.71
C ARG A 122 16.73 -2.57 8.85
N ASN A 123 17.24 -3.23 7.82
CA ASN A 123 18.61 -3.73 7.78
C ASN A 123 19.13 -3.80 6.34
N LEU A 124 20.42 -4.00 6.17
CA LEU A 124 21.04 -3.98 4.85
C LEU A 124 20.56 -5.10 3.93
N THR A 125 20.17 -6.26 4.47
CA THR A 125 19.62 -7.37 3.68
C THR A 125 18.29 -6.98 3.05
N TRP A 126 17.38 -6.39 3.82
CA TRP A 126 16.08 -5.91 3.31
C TRP A 126 16.25 -4.73 2.37
N CYS A 127 17.19 -3.81 2.67
CA CYS A 127 17.49 -2.70 1.76
C CYS A 127 18.10 -3.20 0.43
N ALA A 128 18.88 -4.30 0.45
CA ALA A 128 19.40 -4.92 -0.77
C ALA A 128 18.29 -5.53 -1.66
N GLN A 129 17.29 -6.17 -1.06
CA GLN A 129 16.12 -6.65 -1.78
C GLN A 129 15.32 -5.48 -2.36
N ARG A 130 15.11 -4.44 -1.55
CA ARG A 130 14.38 -3.25 -1.95
C ARG A 130 15.02 -2.48 -3.12
N LYS A 131 16.36 -2.48 -3.23
CA LYS A 131 17.09 -1.92 -4.38
C LYS A 131 16.72 -2.54 -5.72
N GLN A 132 16.17 -3.76 -5.72
CA GLN A 132 15.76 -4.48 -6.93
C GLN A 132 14.29 -4.17 -7.30
N THR A 133 13.65 -3.23 -6.63
CA THR A 133 12.25 -2.86 -6.84
C THR A 133 12.12 -1.35 -7.12
N ASN A 134 10.92 -0.93 -7.55
CA ASN A 134 10.57 0.49 -7.71
C ASN A 134 10.67 1.29 -6.40
N LEU A 135 10.72 0.61 -5.26
CA LEU A 135 10.83 1.23 -3.92
C LEU A 135 12.29 1.46 -3.48
N GLY A 136 13.27 1.12 -4.32
CA GLY A 136 14.70 1.33 -4.06
C GLY A 136 15.51 1.81 -5.25
N SER A 137 14.91 1.82 -6.46
CA SER A 137 15.57 2.22 -7.71
C SER A 137 14.58 2.86 -8.67
N SER A 138 14.95 3.98 -9.29
CA SER A 138 14.13 4.58 -10.34
C SER A 138 14.17 3.82 -11.67
N ASP A 139 15.13 2.93 -11.87
CA ASP A 139 15.19 2.07 -13.07
C ASP A 139 14.03 1.05 -13.09
N HIS A 140 13.45 0.75 -11.92
CA HIS A 140 12.31 -0.15 -11.76
C HIS A 140 10.97 0.58 -11.62
N MET A 141 10.95 1.92 -11.58
CA MET A 141 9.70 2.68 -11.51
C MET A 141 8.92 2.58 -12.82
N GLU A 142 7.60 2.50 -12.72
CA GLU A 142 6.72 2.50 -13.88
C GLU A 142 6.89 3.82 -14.66
N ARG A 143 7.06 3.70 -15.97
CA ARG A 143 7.22 4.87 -16.86
C ARG A 143 6.00 5.76 -16.88
N ARG A 144 4.83 5.21 -16.62
CA ARG A 144 3.55 5.93 -16.47
C ARG A 144 2.77 5.42 -15.29
N ALA A 145 2.23 6.33 -14.49
CA ALA A 145 1.36 6.02 -13.37
C ALA A 145 -0.08 6.47 -13.64
N GLU A 146 -1.04 5.68 -13.22
CA GLU A 146 -2.45 6.06 -13.21
C GLU A 146 -2.74 7.07 -12.10
N PHE A 147 -3.42 8.17 -12.47
CA PHE A 147 -3.90 9.14 -11.49
C PHE A 147 -5.38 8.89 -11.20
N VAL A 148 -5.63 8.34 -10.02
CA VAL A 148 -6.96 7.95 -9.49
C VAL A 148 -7.17 8.52 -8.08
N GLY A 149 -8.38 8.43 -7.58
CA GLY A 149 -8.73 8.95 -6.25
C GLY A 149 -8.44 10.43 -6.15
N ILE A 150 -7.69 10.84 -5.12
CA ILE A 150 -7.31 12.24 -4.88
C ILE A 150 -6.44 12.84 -6.00
N LEU A 151 -5.77 12.01 -6.81
CA LEU A 151 -4.99 12.46 -7.97
C LEU A 151 -5.78 12.46 -9.29
N SER A 152 -7.04 12.02 -9.31
CA SER A 152 -7.86 12.02 -10.52
C SER A 152 -8.08 13.45 -11.05
N ASP A 153 -8.08 13.60 -12.38
CA ASP A 153 -8.49 14.82 -13.10
C ASP A 153 -9.96 14.77 -13.56
N ASP A 154 -10.70 13.76 -13.10
CA ASP A 154 -12.13 13.64 -13.30
C ASP A 154 -12.89 14.29 -12.12
N GLU A 155 -13.68 15.33 -12.41
CA GLU A 155 -14.48 16.04 -11.43
C GLU A 155 -15.47 15.13 -10.69
N LEU A 156 -16.01 14.10 -11.36
CA LEU A 156 -16.92 13.13 -10.74
C LEU A 156 -16.21 12.25 -9.71
N GLN A 157 -14.92 12.03 -9.86
CA GLN A 157 -14.12 11.23 -8.93
C GLN A 157 -13.42 12.08 -7.88
N ASN A 158 -13.09 13.33 -8.20
CA ASN A 158 -12.27 14.21 -7.36
C ASN A 158 -12.82 15.66 -7.38
N PRO A 159 -14.01 15.91 -6.84
CA PRO A 159 -14.76 17.13 -7.08
C PRO A 159 -14.05 18.42 -6.65
N ASP A 160 -13.21 18.38 -5.62
CA ASP A 160 -12.56 19.55 -5.07
C ASP A 160 -11.13 19.79 -5.57
N PHE A 161 -10.47 18.76 -6.15
CA PHE A 161 -9.04 18.84 -6.51
C PHE A 161 -8.76 18.40 -7.96
N TYR A 162 -9.78 18.11 -8.77
CA TYR A 162 -9.62 17.53 -10.12
C TYR A 162 -8.75 18.39 -11.06
N ASN A 163 -8.81 19.69 -10.96
CA ASN A 163 -8.14 20.64 -11.86
C ASN A 163 -6.81 21.20 -11.33
N TRP A 164 -6.32 20.72 -10.16
CA TRP A 164 -5.07 21.17 -9.55
C TRP A 164 -3.83 20.61 -10.27
N ASN A 165 -2.67 21.25 -10.07
CA ASN A 165 -1.40 20.58 -10.31
C ASN A 165 -1.28 19.40 -9.36
N LYS A 166 -1.14 18.19 -9.89
CA LYS A 166 -1.06 16.96 -9.10
C LYS A 166 0.28 16.31 -9.31
N VAL A 167 0.99 16.04 -8.22
CA VAL A 167 2.32 15.43 -8.23
C VAL A 167 2.29 14.16 -7.38
N LYS A 168 2.66 13.01 -7.95
CA LYS A 168 2.97 11.80 -7.20
C LYS A 168 4.48 11.69 -7.08
N VAL A 169 5.01 11.90 -5.86
CA VAL A 169 6.45 11.75 -5.56
C VAL A 169 6.74 10.28 -5.31
N ARG A 170 7.67 9.70 -6.07
CA ARG A 170 8.03 8.29 -5.96
C ARG A 170 8.95 8.06 -4.76
N TYR A 171 8.74 6.93 -4.10
CA TYR A 171 9.41 6.57 -2.85
C TYR A 171 10.53 5.55 -3.10
N CYS A 172 11.80 5.89 -2.79
CA CYS A 172 12.92 4.99 -3.06
C CYS A 172 14.08 5.05 -2.05
N ASP A 173 13.83 5.64 -0.84
CA ASP A 173 14.87 5.77 0.20
C ASP A 173 14.69 4.79 1.38
N GLY A 174 13.52 4.18 1.53
CA GLY A 174 13.24 3.21 2.58
C GLY A 174 13.13 3.76 4.00
N ALA A 175 12.96 5.10 4.19
CA ALA A 175 12.75 5.75 5.49
C ALA A 175 11.86 7.00 5.41
N SER A 176 10.78 6.97 4.62
CA SER A 176 9.80 8.06 4.55
C SER A 176 10.42 9.43 4.25
N PHE A 177 11.35 9.48 3.30
CA PHE A 177 12.07 10.70 2.87
C PHE A 177 12.85 11.41 3.99
N SER A 178 13.31 10.68 5.01
CA SER A 178 13.92 11.32 6.20
C SER A 178 15.38 10.94 6.47
N GLY A 179 15.90 9.85 5.90
CA GLY A 179 17.29 9.41 6.09
C GLY A 179 18.30 10.36 5.45
N ASN A 180 19.47 10.52 6.08
CA ASN A 180 20.57 11.31 5.53
C ASN A 180 21.95 10.80 6.03
N VAL A 181 22.27 9.56 5.68
CA VAL A 181 23.58 8.94 5.95
C VAL A 181 24.50 9.14 4.76
N GLU A 182 25.81 9.33 4.95
CA GLU A 182 26.72 9.59 3.84
C GLU A 182 26.80 8.40 2.88
N GLU A 183 27.25 7.26 3.33
CA GLU A 183 27.31 6.03 2.54
C GLU A 183 27.39 4.83 3.47
N GLU A 184 26.85 3.70 3.03
CA GLU A 184 26.94 2.44 3.75
C GLU A 184 27.38 1.33 2.79
N PHE A 185 28.34 0.49 3.22
CA PHE A 185 28.85 -0.64 2.45
C PHE A 185 28.61 -1.95 3.17
N GLN A 186 28.11 -2.95 2.43
CA GLN A 186 28.07 -4.33 2.87
C GLN A 186 28.46 -5.24 1.71
N ASP A 187 29.45 -6.12 1.94
CA ASP A 187 29.90 -7.13 0.96
C ASP A 187 30.16 -6.55 -0.44
N GLY A 188 30.75 -5.36 -0.51
CA GLY A 188 31.01 -4.64 -1.75
C GLY A 188 29.79 -3.94 -2.36
N THR A 189 28.62 -3.99 -1.72
CA THR A 189 27.42 -3.26 -2.14
C THR A 189 27.33 -1.91 -1.43
N LEU A 190 27.17 -0.84 -2.22
CA LEU A 190 26.96 0.52 -1.72
C LEU A 190 25.46 0.81 -1.59
N PHE A 191 25.08 1.42 -0.47
CA PHE A 191 23.72 1.89 -0.18
C PHE A 191 23.70 3.41 0.02
N PHE A 192 22.64 4.05 -0.45
CA PHE A 192 22.43 5.48 -0.29
C PHE A 192 21.14 5.75 0.52
N PHE A 193 21.30 6.12 1.78
CA PHE A 193 20.19 6.48 2.67
C PHE A 193 19.98 7.99 2.63
N ARG A 194 19.35 8.51 1.55
CA ARG A 194 19.34 9.92 1.15
C ARG A 194 17.93 10.54 1.11
N GLY A 195 16.98 10.00 1.87
CA GLY A 195 15.59 10.42 1.83
C GLY A 195 15.38 11.93 2.02
N GLN A 196 16.09 12.56 2.96
CA GLN A 196 16.03 14.01 3.15
C GLN A 196 16.54 14.77 1.90
N ARG A 197 17.64 14.31 1.29
CA ARG A 197 18.16 14.96 0.06
C ARG A 197 17.21 14.79 -1.13
N ILE A 198 16.52 13.64 -1.22
CA ILE A 198 15.47 13.40 -2.22
C ILE A 198 14.34 14.41 -2.01
N TRP A 199 13.84 14.56 -0.77
CA TRP A 199 12.83 15.56 -0.44
C TRP A 199 13.26 16.96 -0.89
N ASP A 200 14.43 17.40 -0.49
CA ASP A 200 14.96 18.73 -0.80
C ASP A 200 15.10 18.96 -2.31
N ALA A 201 15.58 17.96 -3.06
CA ALA A 201 15.75 18.04 -4.51
C ALA A 201 14.41 18.11 -5.26
N VAL A 202 13.45 17.25 -4.89
CA VAL A 202 12.09 17.26 -5.47
C VAL A 202 11.40 18.60 -5.19
N MET A 203 11.44 19.08 -3.93
CA MET A 203 10.82 20.36 -3.57
C MET A 203 11.47 21.53 -4.32
N SER A 204 12.81 21.55 -4.42
CA SER A 204 13.54 22.58 -5.19
C SER A 204 13.11 22.61 -6.67
N GLU A 205 12.94 21.45 -7.28
CA GLU A 205 12.49 21.36 -8.67
C GLU A 205 11.03 21.82 -8.84
N LEU A 206 10.12 21.36 -7.95
CA LEU A 206 8.71 21.76 -8.02
C LEU A 206 8.51 23.26 -7.75
N LEU A 207 9.30 23.86 -6.85
CA LEU A 207 9.30 25.30 -6.63
C LEU A 207 9.67 26.06 -7.92
N SER A 208 10.65 25.60 -8.67
CA SER A 208 11.05 26.19 -9.95
C SER A 208 9.98 26.01 -11.04
N LYS A 209 9.13 24.99 -10.93
CA LYS A 209 8.02 24.68 -11.86
C LYS A 209 6.71 25.43 -11.52
N GLY A 210 6.69 26.23 -10.46
CA GLY A 210 5.56 27.08 -10.12
C GLY A 210 4.97 26.89 -8.71
N LEU A 211 5.37 25.88 -7.96
CA LEU A 211 4.94 25.71 -6.57
C LEU A 211 5.29 26.94 -5.70
N SER A 212 6.34 27.68 -6.04
CA SER A 212 6.72 28.94 -5.41
C SER A 212 5.68 30.07 -5.55
N HIS A 213 4.70 29.91 -6.44
CA HIS A 213 3.59 30.86 -6.65
C HIS A 213 2.23 30.28 -6.31
N ALA A 214 2.21 29.13 -5.62
CA ALA A 214 0.96 28.46 -5.25
C ALA A 214 0.08 29.36 -4.36
N LYS A 215 -1.20 29.44 -4.67
CA LYS A 215 -2.21 30.03 -3.80
C LYS A 215 -2.73 29.06 -2.78
N GLU A 216 -2.87 27.81 -3.17
CA GLU A 216 -3.28 26.69 -2.32
C GLU A 216 -2.32 25.53 -2.54
N ALA A 217 -1.87 24.90 -1.47
CA ALA A 217 -0.95 23.76 -1.53
C ALA A 217 -1.36 22.69 -0.52
N PHE A 218 -1.44 21.46 -0.99
CA PHE A 218 -1.90 20.32 -0.22
C PHE A 218 -0.85 19.20 -0.28
N LEU A 219 -0.21 18.91 0.85
CA LEU A 219 0.71 17.78 0.96
C LEU A 219 -0.07 16.57 1.48
N THR A 220 -0.05 15.49 0.73
CA THR A 220 -0.73 14.24 1.08
C THR A 220 0.23 13.07 0.98
N GLY A 221 -0.14 11.93 1.53
CA GLY A 221 0.61 10.70 1.36
C GLY A 221 -0.10 9.52 2.00
N CYS A 222 0.26 8.31 1.55
CA CYS A 222 -0.32 7.08 2.04
C CYS A 222 0.74 6.20 2.71
N SER A 223 0.37 5.48 3.80
CA SER A 223 1.26 4.51 4.45
C SER A 223 2.57 5.15 4.93
N ALA A 224 3.74 4.62 4.53
CA ALA A 224 5.04 5.27 4.76
C ALA A 224 5.09 6.71 4.21
N GLY A 225 4.36 7.01 3.12
CA GLY A 225 4.15 8.36 2.60
C GLY A 225 3.24 9.20 3.48
N GLY A 226 2.27 8.60 4.15
CA GLY A 226 1.45 9.25 5.19
C GLY A 226 2.30 9.61 6.42
N LEU A 227 3.19 8.73 6.86
CA LEU A 227 4.20 9.06 7.88
C LEU A 227 5.10 10.19 7.41
N SER A 228 5.57 10.14 6.15
CA SER A 228 6.36 11.22 5.57
C SER A 228 5.61 12.56 5.57
N THR A 229 4.30 12.52 5.35
CA THR A 229 3.46 13.73 5.43
C THR A 229 3.47 14.34 6.83
N TYR A 230 3.43 13.54 7.90
CA TYR A 230 3.61 14.06 9.27
C TYR A 230 5.00 14.68 9.45
N ILE A 231 6.05 14.02 8.94
CA ILE A 231 7.44 14.47 9.10
C ILE A 231 7.69 15.81 8.39
N HIS A 232 7.13 15.99 7.20
CA HIS A 232 7.44 17.10 6.30
C HIS A 232 6.35 18.18 6.20
N CYS A 233 5.26 18.08 6.95
CA CYS A 233 4.15 19.02 6.84
C CYS A 233 4.56 20.47 7.12
N ASP A 234 5.25 20.73 8.21
CA ASP A 234 5.73 22.08 8.55
C ASP A 234 6.90 22.52 7.65
N ASP A 235 7.76 21.59 7.20
CA ASP A 235 8.81 21.86 6.21
C ASP A 235 8.18 22.32 4.88
N PHE A 236 7.15 21.62 4.42
CA PHE A 236 6.39 21.99 3.22
C PHE A 236 5.74 23.36 3.35
N ARG A 237 5.09 23.63 4.50
CA ARG A 237 4.53 24.96 4.78
C ARG A 237 5.57 26.06 4.71
N ALA A 238 6.79 25.79 5.17
CA ALA A 238 7.87 26.79 5.17
C ALA A 238 8.40 27.12 3.76
N LEU A 239 8.26 26.19 2.82
CA LEU A 239 8.72 26.33 1.42
C LEU A 239 7.73 27.13 0.55
N VAL A 240 6.45 27.12 0.89
CA VAL A 240 5.37 27.75 0.10
C VAL A 240 5.13 29.19 0.60
N PRO A 241 4.69 30.15 -0.26
CA PRO A 241 4.46 31.54 0.14
C PRO A 241 3.58 31.68 1.38
N LYS A 242 3.88 32.65 2.24
CA LYS A 242 3.14 32.87 3.49
C LYS A 242 1.64 33.15 3.29
N ALA A 243 1.28 33.79 2.17
CA ALA A 243 -0.11 34.10 1.81
C ALA A 243 -0.91 32.88 1.33
N SER A 244 -0.23 31.76 1.04
CA SER A 244 -0.88 30.56 0.55
C SER A 244 -1.60 29.80 1.65
N THR A 245 -2.75 29.19 1.32
CA THR A 245 -3.36 28.15 2.14
C THR A 245 -2.56 26.86 1.99
N VAL A 246 -2.02 26.35 3.10
CA VAL A 246 -1.27 25.10 3.13
C VAL A 246 -1.86 24.19 4.18
N LYS A 247 -2.22 22.97 3.78
CA LYS A 247 -2.73 21.91 4.67
C LYS A 247 -2.10 20.57 4.32
N CYS A 248 -2.16 19.59 5.21
CA CYS A 248 -1.59 18.28 5.00
C CYS A 248 -2.62 17.17 5.29
N LEU A 249 -2.51 16.00 4.63
CA LEU A 249 -3.33 14.82 4.87
C LEU A 249 -2.48 13.56 4.90
N ALA A 250 -2.55 12.81 5.99
CA ALA A 250 -1.94 11.49 6.08
C ALA A 250 -3.02 10.41 6.02
N ASP A 251 -2.91 9.52 5.01
CA ASP A 251 -3.80 8.39 4.79
C ASP A 251 -3.10 7.09 5.21
N GLY A 252 -3.71 6.32 6.12
CA GLY A 252 -3.13 5.07 6.63
C GLY A 252 -1.72 5.23 7.22
N GLY A 253 -1.37 6.45 7.61
CA GLY A 253 -0.02 6.82 8.08
C GLY A 253 0.11 6.95 9.59
N PHE A 254 -0.96 6.74 10.36
CA PHE A 254 -0.93 6.83 11.82
C PHE A 254 -0.62 5.45 12.45
N PHE A 255 0.64 5.05 12.37
CA PHE A 255 1.12 3.77 12.91
C PHE A 255 1.18 3.80 14.44
N LEU A 256 0.78 2.69 15.08
CA LEU A 256 0.66 2.57 16.52
C LEU A 256 1.88 1.92 17.16
N ASP A 257 2.27 2.44 18.33
CA ASP A 257 3.28 1.87 19.21
C ASP A 257 2.59 1.03 20.30
N VAL A 258 2.13 -0.15 19.92
CA VAL A 258 1.39 -1.07 20.80
C VAL A 258 2.07 -2.42 20.90
N GLU A 259 1.64 -3.23 21.84
CA GLU A 259 2.03 -4.63 21.94
C GLU A 259 1.31 -5.48 20.90
N ASP A 260 2.05 -6.40 20.28
CA ASP A 260 1.50 -7.42 19.39
C ASP A 260 0.74 -8.50 20.19
N ILE A 261 0.10 -9.44 19.51
CA ILE A 261 -0.65 -10.54 20.15
C ILE A 261 0.21 -11.46 21.03
N SER A 262 1.53 -11.38 20.94
CA SER A 262 2.48 -12.09 21.79
C SER A 262 2.98 -11.25 22.99
N GLY A 263 2.54 -9.99 23.11
CA GLY A 263 2.95 -9.05 24.17
C GLY A 263 4.28 -8.32 23.88
N ARG A 264 4.79 -8.35 22.64
CA ARG A 264 6.02 -7.64 22.25
C ARG A 264 5.69 -6.35 21.50
N ARG A 265 6.52 -5.33 21.66
CA ARG A 265 6.43 -4.09 20.86
C ARG A 265 7.24 -4.23 19.58
N TYR A 266 6.77 -5.13 18.68
CA TYR A 266 7.48 -5.47 17.44
C TYR A 266 7.75 -4.23 16.59
N MET A 267 6.75 -3.39 16.35
CA MET A 267 6.89 -2.20 15.50
C MET A 267 7.86 -1.17 16.08
N ARG A 268 7.96 -1.04 17.41
CA ARG A 268 8.98 -0.19 18.06
C ARG A 268 10.38 -0.71 17.74
N GLY A 269 10.61 -2.03 17.89
CA GLY A 269 11.88 -2.67 17.53
C GLY A 269 12.23 -2.45 16.06
N PHE A 270 11.24 -2.61 15.19
CA PHE A 270 11.39 -2.36 13.75
C PHE A 270 11.83 -0.91 13.47
N TYR A 271 11.15 0.08 14.03
CA TYR A 271 11.51 1.48 13.86
C TYR A 271 12.85 1.85 14.51
N ASN A 272 13.24 1.17 15.61
CA ASN A 272 14.58 1.33 16.17
C ASN A 272 15.68 0.96 15.18
N ASP A 273 15.49 -0.15 14.45
CA ASP A 273 16.43 -0.59 13.42
C ASP A 273 16.50 0.41 12.26
N VAL A 274 15.35 0.85 11.73
CA VAL A 274 15.28 1.89 10.67
C VAL A 274 15.96 3.17 11.12
N ALA A 275 15.68 3.64 12.35
CA ALA A 275 16.25 4.87 12.88
C ALA A 275 17.75 4.82 13.04
N ARG A 276 18.28 3.68 13.48
CA ARG A 276 19.75 3.47 13.62
C ARG A 276 20.44 3.37 12.28
N LEU A 277 19.85 2.60 11.34
CA LEU A 277 20.41 2.39 10.01
C LEU A 277 20.51 3.70 9.22
N GLN A 278 19.51 4.58 9.34
CA GLN A 278 19.37 5.77 8.51
C GLN A 278 19.61 7.09 9.27
N ASP A 279 20.16 7.02 10.50
CA ASP A 279 20.51 8.17 11.39
C ASP A 279 19.34 9.17 11.58
N LEU A 280 18.13 8.64 11.79
CA LEU A 280 16.92 9.47 11.81
C LEU A 280 16.80 10.35 13.07
N ARG A 281 17.53 10.07 14.15
CA ARG A 281 17.42 10.83 15.41
C ARG A 281 17.65 12.33 15.21
N LYS A 282 18.58 12.70 14.31
CA LYS A 282 18.89 14.09 14.00
C LYS A 282 17.74 14.84 13.30
N LYS A 283 16.85 14.11 12.63
CA LYS A 283 15.68 14.69 11.95
C LYS A 283 14.59 15.11 12.94
N PHE A 284 14.54 14.51 14.12
CA PHE A 284 13.45 14.68 15.07
C PHE A 284 13.89 15.48 16.32
N PRO A 285 13.69 16.82 16.35
CA PRO A 285 14.13 17.66 17.46
C PRO A 285 13.39 17.37 18.79
N HIS A 286 12.22 16.71 18.73
CA HIS A 286 11.47 16.26 19.90
C HIS A 286 12.01 14.97 20.51
N CYS A 287 12.99 14.32 19.85
CA CYS A 287 13.56 13.07 20.30
C CYS A 287 14.55 13.31 21.43
N SER A 288 14.10 13.19 22.67
CA SER A 288 14.94 13.34 23.86
C SER A 288 15.88 12.14 24.04
N SER A 289 16.88 12.29 24.92
CA SER A 289 17.91 11.27 25.17
C SER A 289 17.36 10.01 25.85
N ASP A 290 16.25 10.11 26.54
CA ASP A 290 15.55 9.06 27.25
C ASP A 290 14.55 8.28 26.37
N MET A 291 14.26 8.77 25.16
CA MET A 291 13.46 8.04 24.17
C MET A 291 14.32 7.10 23.34
N GLU A 292 13.78 5.90 23.05
CA GLU A 292 14.36 5.05 22.02
C GLU A 292 14.22 5.73 20.63
N PRO A 293 15.24 5.60 19.75
CA PRO A 293 15.19 6.28 18.44
C PRO A 293 13.91 5.97 17.62
N GLY A 294 13.41 4.74 17.68
CA GLY A 294 12.20 4.32 17.00
C GLY A 294 10.92 4.96 17.57
N GLN A 295 10.89 5.32 18.85
CA GLN A 295 9.74 6.01 19.43
C GLN A 295 9.52 7.38 18.79
N CYS A 296 10.60 8.07 18.41
CA CYS A 296 10.54 9.40 17.81
C CYS A 296 9.88 9.43 16.43
N ILE A 297 9.81 8.27 15.74
CA ILE A 297 9.26 8.14 14.39
C ILE A 297 7.75 7.98 14.43
N PHE A 298 7.18 7.47 15.54
CA PHE A 298 5.74 7.24 15.60
C PHE A 298 4.95 8.54 15.40
N PRO A 299 3.91 8.51 14.56
CA PRO A 299 3.09 9.69 14.24
C PRO A 299 2.57 10.41 15.47
N ARG A 300 2.25 9.69 16.54
CA ARG A 300 1.82 10.29 17.81
C ARG A 300 2.83 11.28 18.35
N GLU A 301 4.13 10.99 18.25
CA GLU A 301 5.19 11.87 18.75
C GLU A 301 5.49 12.99 17.75
N VAL A 302 5.62 12.67 16.45
CA VAL A 302 5.86 13.65 15.39
C VAL A 302 4.76 14.70 15.33
N ALA A 303 3.50 14.27 15.42
CA ALA A 303 2.32 15.11 15.27
C ALA A 303 2.13 16.17 16.36
N LYS A 304 2.73 15.96 17.55
CA LYS A 304 2.70 16.95 18.64
C LYS A 304 3.31 18.29 18.24
N GLY A 305 4.37 18.25 17.43
CA GLY A 305 5.11 19.44 16.97
C GLY A 305 4.46 20.17 15.79
N ILE A 306 3.56 19.55 15.06
CA ILE A 306 3.00 20.10 13.82
C ILE A 306 2.05 21.25 14.10
N ARG A 307 2.32 22.39 13.43
CA ARG A 307 1.52 23.62 13.50
C ARG A 307 0.60 23.81 12.31
N THR A 308 1.00 23.29 11.15
CA THR A 308 0.20 23.33 9.93
C THR A 308 -1.07 22.49 10.09
N PRO A 309 -2.24 22.93 9.59
CA PRO A 309 -3.47 22.15 9.65
C PRO A 309 -3.29 20.77 9.02
N MET A 310 -3.72 19.73 9.74
CA MET A 310 -3.51 18.32 9.37
C MET A 310 -4.83 17.56 9.34
N PHE A 311 -5.01 16.67 8.36
CA PHE A 311 -6.12 15.73 8.29
C PHE A 311 -5.62 14.31 8.53
N ILE A 312 -6.21 13.64 9.53
CA ILE A 312 -5.95 12.22 9.81
C ILE A 312 -7.01 11.39 9.07
N LEU A 313 -6.62 10.74 8.00
CA LEU A 313 -7.41 9.72 7.31
C LEU A 313 -6.84 8.36 7.66
N ASN A 314 -7.55 7.58 8.48
CA ASN A 314 -7.05 6.26 8.89
C ASN A 314 -8.20 5.31 9.15
N PRO A 315 -8.17 4.08 8.58
CA PRO A 315 -9.09 3.05 9.02
C PRO A 315 -8.79 2.66 10.47
N ALA A 316 -9.85 2.43 11.26
CA ALA A 316 -9.67 1.98 12.64
C ALA A 316 -9.21 0.52 12.74
N TYR A 317 -9.39 -0.23 11.66
CA TYR A 317 -8.97 -1.61 11.47
C TYR A 317 -8.05 -1.69 10.25
N ASP A 318 -7.01 -0.86 10.24
CA ASP A 318 -6.04 -0.81 9.15
C ASP A 318 -5.41 -2.18 8.92
N VAL A 319 -5.67 -2.78 7.74
CA VAL A 319 -5.27 -4.16 7.45
C VAL A 319 -3.77 -4.35 7.52
N TRP A 320 -2.98 -3.38 7.03
CA TRP A 320 -1.53 -3.44 7.12
C TRP A 320 -1.05 -3.45 8.59
N GLN A 321 -1.64 -2.60 9.43
CA GLN A 321 -1.28 -2.57 10.85
C GLN A 321 -1.77 -3.81 11.61
N VAL A 322 -2.92 -4.37 11.25
CA VAL A 322 -3.35 -5.66 11.83
C VAL A 322 -2.34 -6.75 11.51
N GLU A 323 -1.80 -6.76 10.31
CA GLU A 323 -0.85 -7.78 9.86
C GLU A 323 0.57 -7.57 10.40
N HIS A 324 1.07 -6.32 10.41
CA HIS A 324 2.49 -6.04 10.71
C HIS A 324 2.73 -5.43 12.10
N VAL A 325 1.69 -4.90 12.76
CA VAL A 325 1.82 -4.32 14.10
C VAL A 325 1.15 -5.20 15.16
N LEU A 326 -0.12 -5.59 14.91
CA LEU A 326 -0.89 -6.37 15.88
C LEU A 326 -0.54 -7.86 15.85
N SER A 327 -0.42 -8.46 14.67
CA SER A 327 -0.08 -9.87 14.51
C SER A 327 1.06 -10.10 13.51
N PRO A 328 2.26 -9.50 13.77
CA PRO A 328 3.41 -9.63 12.86
C PRO A 328 3.92 -11.08 12.82
N ASP A 329 4.72 -11.38 11.81
CA ASP A 329 5.37 -12.67 11.66
C ASP A 329 6.11 -13.08 12.92
N GLY A 330 5.95 -14.36 13.32
CA GLY A 330 6.49 -14.91 14.55
C GLY A 330 5.76 -14.52 15.84
N SER A 331 4.68 -13.73 15.81
CA SER A 331 3.79 -13.50 16.95
C SER A 331 2.69 -14.55 17.08
N ASP A 332 2.42 -15.29 16.00
CA ASP A 332 1.35 -16.29 15.87
C ASP A 332 1.91 -17.66 15.41
N PRO A 333 2.69 -18.37 16.25
CA PRO A 333 3.35 -19.60 15.85
C PRO A 333 2.39 -20.76 15.51
N GLU A 334 1.14 -20.68 15.97
CA GLU A 334 0.08 -21.65 15.69
C GLU A 334 -0.78 -21.28 14.49
N ASN A 335 -0.50 -20.17 13.83
CA ASN A 335 -1.25 -19.62 12.68
C ASN A 335 -2.75 -19.42 12.94
N LEU A 336 -3.14 -19.12 14.17
CA LEU A 336 -4.54 -18.90 14.54
C LEU A 336 -5.12 -17.63 13.92
N TRP A 337 -4.27 -16.62 13.66
CA TRP A 337 -4.69 -15.33 13.08
C TRP A 337 -4.69 -15.30 11.55
N GLN A 338 -4.18 -16.32 10.88
CA GLN A 338 -3.99 -16.30 9.43
C GLN A 338 -5.27 -15.91 8.66
N ASN A 339 -6.39 -16.60 8.95
CA ASN A 339 -7.66 -16.32 8.25
C ASN A 339 -8.24 -14.95 8.61
N CYS A 340 -8.12 -14.53 9.87
CA CYS A 340 -8.62 -13.24 10.36
C CYS A 340 -7.81 -12.07 9.75
N ARG A 341 -6.49 -12.21 9.59
CA ARG A 341 -5.64 -11.21 8.92
C ARG A 341 -6.02 -11.01 7.46
N LEU A 342 -6.37 -12.09 6.75
CA LEU A 342 -6.72 -12.03 5.34
C LEU A 342 -8.15 -11.52 5.10
N ASP A 343 -9.06 -11.79 6.02
CA ASP A 343 -10.48 -11.44 5.90
C ASP A 343 -11.08 -11.25 7.30
N ILE A 344 -11.40 -10.02 7.65
CA ILE A 344 -11.98 -9.68 8.96
C ILE A 344 -13.28 -10.45 9.26
N THR A 345 -14.01 -10.90 8.24
CA THR A 345 -15.24 -11.70 8.42
C THR A 345 -14.96 -13.10 8.94
N LYS A 346 -13.70 -13.56 8.88
CA LYS A 346 -13.25 -14.87 9.39
C LYS A 346 -12.72 -14.80 10.82
N CYS A 347 -12.70 -13.62 11.42
CA CYS A 347 -12.26 -13.46 12.80
C CYS A 347 -13.28 -14.07 13.77
N ASP A 348 -12.80 -14.80 14.75
CA ASP A 348 -13.63 -15.27 15.86
C ASP A 348 -13.91 -14.15 16.87
N SER A 349 -14.74 -14.42 17.86
CA SER A 349 -15.15 -13.43 18.86
C SER A 349 -14.00 -12.91 19.73
N LYS A 350 -12.96 -13.73 19.97
CA LYS A 350 -11.76 -13.34 20.74
C LYS A 350 -10.88 -12.42 19.90
N GLN A 351 -10.68 -12.76 18.63
CA GLN A 351 -9.95 -11.94 17.67
C GLN A 351 -10.64 -10.60 17.45
N LEU A 352 -11.95 -10.59 17.25
CA LEU A 352 -12.72 -9.34 17.15
C LEU A 352 -12.57 -8.46 18.38
N LYS A 353 -12.60 -9.05 19.58
CA LYS A 353 -12.35 -8.29 20.83
C LYS A 353 -10.95 -7.69 20.85
N THR A 354 -9.93 -8.40 20.35
CA THR A 354 -8.56 -7.88 20.23
C THR A 354 -8.50 -6.72 19.22
N LEU A 355 -9.17 -6.85 18.07
CA LEU A 355 -9.29 -5.79 17.08
C LEU A 355 -10.02 -4.55 17.63
N GLN A 356 -11.05 -4.71 18.47
CA GLN A 356 -11.70 -3.59 19.16
C GLN A 356 -10.73 -2.91 20.14
N GLY A 357 -9.89 -3.69 20.82
CA GLY A 357 -8.79 -3.15 21.64
C GLY A 357 -7.83 -2.31 20.81
N PHE A 358 -7.41 -2.82 19.65
CA PHE A 358 -6.51 -2.12 18.73
C PHE A 358 -7.13 -0.80 18.20
N ARG A 359 -8.41 -0.82 17.82
CA ARG A 359 -9.16 0.40 17.49
C ARG A 359 -9.14 1.41 18.64
N LYS A 360 -9.35 0.95 19.87
CA LYS A 360 -9.31 1.82 21.05
C LYS A 360 -7.95 2.48 21.24
N GLU A 361 -6.85 1.75 21.04
CA GLU A 361 -5.49 2.31 21.08
C GLU A 361 -5.31 3.44 20.03
N LEU A 362 -5.84 3.26 18.81
CA LEU A 362 -5.83 4.34 17.80
C LEU A 362 -6.60 5.57 18.28
N LEU A 363 -7.81 5.37 18.79
CA LEU A 363 -8.66 6.49 19.24
C LEU A 363 -8.04 7.24 20.42
N ASP A 364 -7.42 6.52 21.35
CA ASP A 364 -6.70 7.09 22.49
C ASP A 364 -5.45 7.87 22.00
N ALA A 365 -4.72 7.33 21.03
CA ALA A 365 -3.53 7.97 20.47
C ALA A 365 -3.84 9.28 19.73
N ILE A 366 -4.98 9.35 19.01
CA ILE A 366 -5.39 10.57 18.29
C ILE A 366 -6.23 11.55 19.12
N SER A 367 -6.57 11.20 20.36
CA SER A 367 -7.50 11.97 21.19
C SER A 367 -7.07 13.42 21.46
N GLU A 368 -5.75 13.66 21.62
CA GLU A 368 -5.19 14.99 21.79
C GLU A 368 -5.32 15.85 20.52
N PHE A 369 -5.19 15.26 19.33
CA PHE A 369 -5.32 15.96 18.04
C PHE A 369 -6.77 16.27 17.69
N LYS A 370 -7.73 15.49 18.19
CA LYS A 370 -9.16 15.78 18.08
C LYS A 370 -9.51 17.16 18.67
N LYS A 371 -8.75 17.64 19.66
CA LYS A 371 -8.95 18.93 20.31
C LYS A 371 -8.44 20.13 19.49
N LYS A 372 -7.52 19.88 18.53
CA LYS A 372 -6.99 20.94 17.65
C LYS A 372 -8.07 21.33 16.63
N LYS A 373 -8.57 22.56 16.68
CA LYS A 373 -9.69 23.03 15.84
C LYS A 373 -9.41 22.92 14.35
N GLU A 374 -8.20 23.23 13.92
CA GLU A 374 -7.77 23.26 12.52
C GLU A 374 -7.50 21.87 11.94
N TRP A 375 -7.44 20.84 12.80
CA TRP A 375 -7.19 19.47 12.34
C TRP A 375 -8.49 18.80 11.92
N GLY A 376 -8.42 18.01 10.84
CA GLY A 376 -9.51 17.16 10.37
C GLY A 376 -9.30 15.69 10.73
N MET A 377 -10.39 14.91 10.75
CA MET A 377 -10.33 13.47 10.97
C MET A 377 -11.43 12.75 10.21
N PHE A 378 -11.07 11.60 9.60
CA PHE A 378 -12.02 10.63 9.08
C PHE A 378 -11.49 9.22 9.43
N ILE A 379 -12.05 8.62 10.47
CA ILE A 379 -11.64 7.34 11.04
C ILE A 379 -12.80 6.37 10.82
N ASN A 380 -12.78 5.62 9.72
CA ASN A 380 -13.83 4.65 9.43
C ASN A 380 -13.55 3.26 10.04
N SER A 381 -14.57 2.41 10.04
CA SER A 381 -14.50 1.04 10.56
C SER A 381 -14.24 -0.02 9.48
N CYS A 382 -13.75 0.40 8.31
CA CYS A 382 -13.42 -0.51 7.23
C CYS A 382 -12.10 -1.25 7.49
N TYR A 383 -12.02 -2.50 7.03
CA TYR A 383 -10.80 -3.29 7.03
C TYR A 383 -10.06 -3.07 5.72
N ILE A 384 -9.24 -2.04 5.66
CA ILE A 384 -8.55 -1.59 4.45
C ILE A 384 -7.28 -0.84 4.83
N HIS A 385 -6.36 -0.64 3.90
CA HIS A 385 -5.20 0.24 4.03
C HIS A 385 -5.16 1.20 2.85
N CYS A 386 -4.90 2.50 3.07
CA CYS A 386 -4.84 3.54 2.04
C CYS A 386 -6.12 3.70 1.20
N GLN A 387 -6.78 4.82 1.34
CA GLN A 387 -8.09 5.05 0.74
C GLN A 387 -8.11 6.24 -0.22
N SER A 388 -7.18 7.19 -0.07
CA SER A 388 -7.18 8.41 -0.88
C SER A 388 -6.79 8.17 -2.34
N MET A 389 -5.95 7.16 -2.62
CA MET A 389 -5.50 6.79 -3.96
C MET A 389 -6.36 5.71 -4.63
N ASN A 390 -7.51 5.38 -4.07
CA ASN A 390 -8.40 4.36 -4.60
C ASN A 390 -9.73 4.99 -5.04
N SER A 391 -10.10 4.81 -6.30
CA SER A 391 -11.32 5.38 -6.88
C SER A 391 -12.60 4.90 -6.19
N LEU A 392 -12.62 3.65 -5.70
CA LEU A 392 -13.78 3.10 -5.01
C LEU A 392 -13.98 3.67 -3.62
N THR A 393 -12.90 4.00 -2.92
CA THR A 393 -12.97 4.48 -1.53
C THR A 393 -12.94 5.99 -1.39
N TRP A 394 -12.25 6.70 -2.30
CA TRP A 394 -12.14 8.15 -2.26
C TRP A 394 -13.48 8.85 -2.52
N HIS A 395 -14.05 8.62 -3.70
CA HIS A 395 -15.34 9.20 -4.08
C HIS A 395 -16.00 8.38 -5.20
N SER A 396 -16.94 7.54 -4.84
CA SER A 396 -17.78 6.77 -5.77
C SER A 396 -19.18 6.61 -5.18
N PRO A 397 -20.16 6.17 -5.95
CA PRO A 397 -21.50 5.84 -5.42
C PRO A 397 -21.44 4.81 -4.29
N SER A 398 -20.49 3.88 -4.33
CA SER A 398 -20.27 2.84 -3.31
C SER A 398 -19.22 3.20 -2.27
N ALA A 399 -18.59 4.39 -2.33
CA ALA A 399 -17.53 4.76 -1.39
C ALA A 399 -17.98 4.70 0.07
N PRO A 400 -17.10 4.33 1.01
CA PRO A 400 -17.39 4.35 2.44
C PRO A 400 -17.86 5.71 2.91
N ARG A 401 -18.88 5.73 3.75
CA ARG A 401 -19.50 6.96 4.25
C ARG A 401 -19.59 6.96 5.76
N ILE A 402 -19.29 8.12 6.37
CA ILE A 402 -19.62 8.40 7.76
C ILE A 402 -20.58 9.59 7.77
N ASN A 403 -21.73 9.43 8.40
CA ASN A 403 -22.80 10.44 8.38
C ASN A 403 -23.14 10.88 6.95
N ASN A 404 -23.30 9.92 6.05
CA ASN A 404 -23.65 10.11 4.65
C ASN A 404 -22.65 10.92 3.80
N LYS A 405 -21.40 11.09 4.26
CA LYS A 405 -20.33 11.80 3.55
C LYS A 405 -19.19 10.85 3.21
N THR A 406 -18.70 10.93 1.97
CA THR A 406 -17.50 10.23 1.52
C THR A 406 -16.23 10.85 2.10
N ILE A 407 -15.09 10.20 1.88
CA ILE A 407 -13.78 10.74 2.24
C ILE A 407 -13.52 12.05 1.48
N ALA A 408 -13.71 12.06 0.15
CA ALA A 408 -13.48 13.25 -0.68
C ALA A 408 -14.30 14.45 -0.20
N GLU A 409 -15.61 14.28 -0.01
CA GLU A 409 -16.48 15.33 0.51
C GLU A 409 -16.03 15.84 1.88
N SER A 410 -15.59 14.94 2.76
CA SER A 410 -15.14 15.30 4.11
C SER A 410 -13.81 16.05 4.09
N VAL A 411 -12.88 15.63 3.24
CA VAL A 411 -11.58 16.30 3.05
C VAL A 411 -11.77 17.68 2.41
N GLY A 412 -12.63 17.79 1.38
CA GLY A 412 -12.94 19.07 0.76
C GLY A 412 -13.63 20.05 1.72
N GLU A 413 -14.61 19.60 2.51
CA GLU A 413 -15.25 20.43 3.54
C GLU A 413 -14.22 21.01 4.52
N TRP A 414 -13.26 20.19 4.95
CA TRP A 414 -12.19 20.62 5.84
C TRP A 414 -11.14 21.49 5.14
N PHE A 415 -10.68 21.11 3.95
CA PHE A 415 -9.62 21.84 3.27
C PHE A 415 -10.02 23.28 2.95
N PHE A 416 -11.25 23.49 2.50
CA PHE A 416 -11.79 24.80 2.16
C PHE A 416 -12.50 25.50 3.33
N ASP A 417 -12.30 25.02 4.56
CA ASP A 417 -12.89 25.59 5.79
C ASP A 417 -14.44 25.73 5.72
N ARG A 418 -15.11 24.87 4.93
CA ARG A 418 -16.56 24.85 4.80
C ARG A 418 -17.23 24.32 6.08
N ARG A 419 -16.58 23.36 6.75
CA ARG A 419 -17.03 22.76 8.01
C ARG A 419 -15.87 22.20 8.82
N GLU A 420 -16.04 22.12 10.13
CA GLU A 420 -15.20 21.26 10.97
C GLU A 420 -15.50 19.77 10.71
N VAL A 421 -14.46 18.96 10.52
CA VAL A 421 -14.58 17.55 10.22
C VAL A 421 -13.84 16.70 11.26
N LYS A 422 -14.60 16.04 12.13
CA LYS A 422 -14.11 15.12 13.17
C LYS A 422 -14.94 13.83 13.13
N LYS A 423 -14.86 13.10 12.02
CA LYS A 423 -15.67 11.91 11.79
C LYS A 423 -14.97 10.68 12.32
N ILE A 424 -15.58 10.01 13.27
CA ILE A 424 -15.14 8.74 13.84
C ILE A 424 -16.32 7.79 13.78
N ASP A 425 -16.13 6.66 13.13
CA ASP A 425 -17.13 5.61 12.92
C ASP A 425 -17.34 4.76 14.18
N CYS A 426 -18.44 4.03 14.20
CA CYS A 426 -18.73 3.02 15.20
C CYS A 426 -17.82 1.77 15.06
N GLU A 427 -17.95 0.82 15.96
CA GLU A 427 -17.15 -0.42 15.93
C GLU A 427 -17.62 -1.35 14.80
N TYR A 428 -16.63 -2.04 14.15
CA TYR A 428 -16.94 -3.08 13.18
C TYR A 428 -17.85 -4.15 13.80
N PRO A 429 -18.89 -4.62 13.08
CA PRO A 429 -19.21 -4.42 11.65
C PRO A 429 -20.30 -3.36 11.38
N CYS A 430 -20.36 -2.28 12.12
CA CYS A 430 -21.49 -1.34 12.13
C CYS A 430 -21.73 -0.57 10.82
N ASN A 431 -20.68 -0.35 10.00
CA ASN A 431 -20.80 0.46 8.78
C ASN A 431 -20.99 -0.43 7.55
N PRO A 432 -22.21 -0.48 6.99
CA PRO A 432 -22.49 -1.32 5.83
C PRO A 432 -21.91 -0.80 4.51
N THR A 433 -21.36 0.41 4.50
CA THR A 433 -20.74 1.00 3.31
C THR A 433 -19.26 0.68 3.19
N CYS A 434 -18.67 -0.04 4.15
CA CYS A 434 -17.27 -0.42 4.10
C CYS A 434 -16.97 -1.42 2.99
N HIS A 435 -15.89 -1.17 2.24
CA HIS A 435 -15.23 -2.16 1.40
C HIS A 435 -14.08 -2.75 2.21
N ASN A 436 -14.27 -3.96 2.73
CA ASN A 436 -13.22 -4.65 3.46
C ASN A 436 -12.29 -5.35 2.48
N ALA A 437 -11.00 -5.26 2.71
CA ALA A 437 -10.02 -6.02 1.97
C ALA A 437 -10.22 -7.52 2.26
N VAL A 438 -10.16 -8.33 1.21
CA VAL A 438 -9.99 -9.77 1.27
C VAL A 438 -8.71 -10.06 0.54
N LEU A 439 -7.70 -10.54 1.26
CA LEU A 439 -6.37 -10.77 0.74
C LEU A 439 -6.23 -12.25 0.36
N ASP A 440 -5.74 -12.53 -0.83
CA ASP A 440 -5.44 -13.91 -1.27
C ASP A 440 -4.20 -14.47 -0.55
N GLN A 441 -3.29 -13.60 -0.16
CA GLN A 441 -2.09 -13.89 0.62
C GLN A 441 -1.79 -12.71 1.55
N PRO A 442 -1.05 -12.92 2.67
CA PRO A 442 -0.54 -11.84 3.49
C PRO A 442 0.22 -10.81 2.65
N TYR A 443 0.12 -9.53 3.04
CA TYR A 443 0.98 -8.50 2.45
C TYR A 443 2.43 -8.97 2.60
N LYS A 444 3.07 -9.30 1.49
CA LYS A 444 4.51 -9.51 1.53
C LYS A 444 5.13 -8.13 1.75
N GLU A 445 5.95 -8.01 2.77
CA GLU A 445 6.86 -6.87 2.88
C GLU A 445 7.81 -6.97 1.66
N GLU A 446 7.48 -6.21 0.60
CA GLU A 446 8.35 -6.02 -0.55
C GLU A 446 9.51 -5.08 -0.21
#